data_7443917dbeb51cba3a3a97fe5c6fc185
#
_entry.id   7443917dbeb51cba3a3a97fe5c6fc185
#
_cell.length_a   1.000
_cell.length_b   1.000
_cell.length_c   1.000
_cell.angle_alpha   90.00
_cell.angle_beta   90.00
_cell.angle_gamma   90.00
#
_symmetry.space_group_name_H-M   'P 1'
#
loop_
_entity.id
_entity.type
_entity.pdbx_description
1 polymer ?
#
loop_
_entity_poly.entity_id
_entity_poly.type
_entity_poly.pdbx_seq_one_letter_code
_entity_poly.pdbx_strand_id
1 'polypeptide(L)'
;MFVVGGRRMRDGGAVTVSIDPSTARSAATLLPPPDGTLGTIAIGDVRLESGAVVPDVELAVQRWGELSPEADNIVLIEHALTGDSHVAGPPDDLHQLPGWWDGIVGPGLPLDTDQWCVVATNVLGGCQGSTGPSSLASDGKPWGARFPEISIRDQVTAEVVLFDLLGIERLAAVVGGSMGGMRVLEWMVGYPERLEAGLVLAVGARATADQIGTQTTQIAAVQADPNWQGGNYHGTGRAPTAGLGIARRIAHLTYRTDFELDHRFENRPQDGEDPRDGGRYAVQSYLEYQAQKLVQRFDAATYVLLSEAMNRHDVGRGRGGIEAALSATTVPCIVGGVDSDRLYPLRTQQELADLLPGCKGLEVVHSRDGHDGFLTETESVGKLLVETMELVRSARTGH
;
A
#
# COMPACT_ATOMS: atom_id res chain seq x y z
N MET A 1 -27.89 -18.85 29.35
CA MET A 1 -28.42 -18.42 28.05
C MET A 1 -27.24 -17.77 27.35
N PHE A 2 -26.53 -18.58 26.56
CA PHE A 2 -25.30 -18.12 25.90
C PHE A 2 -25.67 -17.41 24.60
N VAL A 3 -25.31 -16.14 24.47
CA VAL A 3 -25.39 -15.42 23.19
C VAL A 3 -24.10 -15.68 22.41
N VAL A 4 -24.22 -16.51 21.40
CA VAL A 4 -23.16 -16.76 20.41
C VAL A 4 -23.07 -15.54 19.52
N GLY A 5 -21.90 -14.90 19.44
CA GLY A 5 -21.62 -13.77 18.56
C GLY A 5 -21.98 -14.13 17.11
N GLY A 6 -22.88 -13.37 16.51
CA GLY A 6 -23.41 -13.64 15.19
C GLY A 6 -22.38 -13.32 14.11
N ARG A 7 -22.07 -14.29 13.28
CA ARG A 7 -21.45 -14.08 11.97
C ARG A 7 -22.49 -13.45 11.05
N ARG A 8 -22.22 -12.25 10.53
CA ARG A 8 -22.96 -11.71 9.38
C ARG A 8 -22.14 -11.98 8.12
N MET A 9 -22.66 -12.82 7.26
CA MET A 9 -22.19 -12.87 5.87
C MET A 9 -22.74 -11.65 5.14
N ARG A 10 -21.87 -10.86 4.52
CA ARG A 10 -22.27 -9.91 3.47
C ARG A 10 -22.06 -10.62 2.13
N ASP A 11 -22.92 -10.36 1.19
CA ASP A 11 -22.80 -10.87 -0.19
C ASP A 11 -21.42 -10.49 -0.74
N GLY A 12 -20.57 -11.51 -0.94
CA GLY A 12 -19.19 -11.31 -1.40
C GLY A 12 -18.11 -12.08 -0.63
N GLY A 13 -18.46 -12.99 0.27
CA GLY A 13 -17.50 -13.99 0.82
C GLY A 13 -16.53 -13.51 1.92
N ALA A 14 -16.45 -12.23 2.26
CA ALA A 14 -15.60 -11.74 3.33
C ALA A 14 -16.19 -12.04 4.72
N VAL A 15 -15.38 -12.58 5.64
CA VAL A 15 -15.76 -12.86 7.02
C VAL A 15 -15.38 -11.68 7.90
N THR A 16 -16.37 -10.92 8.40
CA THR A 16 -16.14 -9.84 9.38
C THR A 16 -16.11 -10.42 10.80
N VAL A 17 -15.01 -10.22 11.51
CA VAL A 17 -14.85 -10.58 12.92
C VAL A 17 -14.98 -9.32 13.76
N SER A 18 -16.09 -9.18 14.51
CA SER A 18 -16.25 -8.13 15.53
C SER A 18 -15.82 -8.68 16.88
N ILE A 19 -14.93 -7.96 17.56
CA ILE A 19 -14.34 -8.42 18.84
C ILE A 19 -14.99 -7.65 20.00
N ASP A 20 -15.40 -8.43 21.00
CA ASP A 20 -15.72 -7.89 22.33
C ASP A 20 -14.39 -7.79 23.12
N PRO A 21 -13.98 -6.57 23.55
CA PRO A 21 -12.72 -6.37 24.27
C PRO A 21 -12.60 -7.20 25.58
N SER A 22 -13.69 -7.77 26.06
CA SER A 22 -13.71 -8.56 27.30
C SER A 22 -13.32 -10.03 27.14
N THR A 23 -13.13 -10.51 25.88
CA THR A 23 -12.73 -11.89 25.59
C THR A 23 -11.34 -11.90 25.00
N ALA A 24 -10.33 -12.25 25.79
CA ALA A 24 -8.97 -12.51 25.30
C ALA A 24 -8.98 -13.68 24.29
N ARG A 25 -9.09 -13.36 22.99
CA ARG A 25 -8.90 -14.30 21.90
C ARG A 25 -7.44 -14.20 21.44
N SER A 26 -6.82 -15.34 21.14
CA SER A 26 -5.46 -15.32 20.59
C SER A 26 -5.44 -14.67 19.19
N ALA A 27 -4.34 -14.00 18.84
CA ALA A 27 -4.10 -13.42 17.51
C ALA A 27 -4.41 -14.43 16.38
N ALA A 28 -4.04 -15.70 16.55
CA ALA A 28 -4.29 -16.76 15.60
C ALA A 28 -5.78 -16.99 15.29
N THR A 29 -6.67 -16.65 16.25
CA THR A 29 -8.13 -16.79 16.07
C THR A 29 -8.76 -15.59 15.38
N LEU A 30 -8.12 -14.42 15.43
CA LEU A 30 -8.62 -13.16 14.90
C LEU A 30 -8.13 -12.89 13.49
N LEU A 31 -6.89 -13.27 13.17
CA LEU A 31 -6.33 -13.20 11.83
C LEU A 31 -7.12 -14.12 10.86
N PRO A 32 -7.26 -13.74 9.60
CA PRO A 32 -7.85 -14.59 8.57
C PRO A 32 -7.05 -15.89 8.40
N PRO A 33 -7.58 -16.92 7.71
CA PRO A 33 -6.84 -18.14 7.39
C PRO A 33 -5.49 -17.88 6.72
N PRO A 34 -4.49 -18.76 6.87
CA PRO A 34 -3.12 -18.55 6.37
C PRO A 34 -2.95 -18.87 4.87
N ASP A 35 -4.02 -18.83 4.10
CA ASP A 35 -4.10 -19.20 2.69
C ASP A 35 -4.37 -18.01 1.74
N GLY A 36 -4.30 -16.79 2.26
CA GLY A 36 -4.60 -15.58 1.50
C GLY A 36 -6.10 -15.25 1.44
N THR A 37 -6.95 -15.95 2.17
CA THR A 37 -8.36 -15.56 2.28
C THR A 37 -8.50 -14.18 2.89
N LEU A 38 -9.28 -13.30 2.21
CA LEU A 38 -9.56 -11.96 2.71
C LEU A 38 -10.47 -12.01 3.93
N GLY A 39 -10.04 -11.37 5.02
CA GLY A 39 -10.85 -11.11 6.21
C GLY A 39 -10.96 -9.63 6.49
N THR A 40 -11.91 -9.23 7.32
CA THR A 40 -12.06 -7.85 7.82
C THR A 40 -12.01 -7.88 9.33
N ILE A 41 -11.18 -7.03 9.93
CA ILE A 41 -11.02 -6.91 11.38
C ILE A 41 -11.48 -5.50 11.78
N ALA A 42 -12.48 -5.45 12.68
CA ALA A 42 -12.92 -4.21 13.29
C ALA A 42 -11.91 -3.80 14.38
N ILE A 43 -11.29 -2.64 14.22
CA ILE A 43 -10.29 -2.13 15.15
C ILE A 43 -10.81 -1.00 16.06
N GLY A 44 -12.10 -0.63 15.89
CA GLY A 44 -12.73 0.44 16.66
C GLY A 44 -12.38 1.83 16.17
N ASP A 45 -12.41 2.81 17.07
CA ASP A 45 -12.19 4.21 16.74
C ASP A 45 -10.69 4.51 16.54
N VAL A 46 -10.36 5.20 15.46
CA VAL A 46 -8.98 5.65 15.19
C VAL A 46 -8.91 7.17 15.29
N ARG A 47 -8.04 7.66 16.17
CA ARG A 47 -7.72 9.09 16.29
C ARG A 47 -6.62 9.46 15.32
N LEU A 48 -6.89 10.46 14.47
CA LEU A 48 -5.98 10.99 13.46
C LEU A 48 -5.02 12.05 14.03
N GLU A 49 -3.92 12.33 13.32
CA GLU A 49 -3.00 13.44 13.65
C GLU A 49 -3.72 14.79 13.75
N SER A 50 -4.74 15.01 12.93
CA SER A 50 -5.58 16.23 12.97
C SER A 50 -6.39 16.38 14.25
N GLY A 51 -6.48 15.34 15.09
CA GLY A 51 -7.34 15.24 16.25
C GLY A 51 -8.77 14.76 15.92
N ALA A 52 -9.13 14.61 14.65
CA ALA A 52 -10.39 13.99 14.26
C ALA A 52 -10.40 12.49 14.66
N VAL A 53 -11.59 11.92 14.76
CA VAL A 53 -11.76 10.49 15.03
C VAL A 53 -12.57 9.88 13.90
N VAL A 54 -12.06 8.78 13.34
CA VAL A 54 -12.82 7.91 12.45
C VAL A 54 -13.40 6.79 13.30
N PRO A 55 -14.72 6.75 13.50
CA PRO A 55 -15.35 5.73 14.32
C PRO A 55 -15.46 4.40 13.54
N ASP A 56 -15.54 3.31 14.30
CA ASP A 56 -15.86 1.97 13.82
C ASP A 56 -14.98 1.54 12.61
N VAL A 57 -13.67 1.78 12.69
CA VAL A 57 -12.74 1.43 11.61
C VAL A 57 -12.63 -0.07 11.47
N GLU A 58 -12.75 -0.54 10.22
CA GLU A 58 -12.47 -1.90 9.80
C GLU A 58 -11.26 -1.88 8.86
N LEU A 59 -10.35 -2.85 9.01
CA LEU A 59 -9.25 -3.10 8.07
C LEU A 59 -9.43 -4.44 7.39
N ALA A 60 -9.32 -4.46 6.08
CA ALA A 60 -9.20 -5.68 5.30
C ALA A 60 -7.79 -6.23 5.45
N VAL A 61 -7.69 -7.52 5.72
CA VAL A 61 -6.45 -8.23 6.04
C VAL A 61 -6.39 -9.55 5.28
N GLN A 62 -5.25 -9.86 4.71
CA GLN A 62 -4.92 -11.19 4.19
C GLN A 62 -3.67 -11.72 4.89
N ARG A 63 -3.56 -13.05 4.98
CA ARG A 63 -2.45 -13.73 5.65
C ARG A 63 -2.01 -14.96 4.87
N TRP A 64 -0.70 -15.16 4.82
CA TRP A 64 -0.06 -16.38 4.29
C TRP A 64 0.93 -16.90 5.32
N GLY A 65 0.94 -18.21 5.52
CA GLY A 65 1.79 -18.87 6.53
C GLY A 65 1.23 -18.78 7.95
N GLU A 66 1.71 -19.70 8.79
CA GLU A 66 1.21 -19.84 10.16
C GLU A 66 1.88 -18.88 11.12
N LEU A 67 1.09 -18.36 12.06
CA LEU A 67 1.60 -17.58 13.17
C LEU A 67 2.34 -18.47 14.16
N SER A 68 3.57 -18.10 14.54
CA SER A 68 4.32 -18.79 15.58
C SER A 68 3.58 -18.74 16.94
N PRO A 69 3.83 -19.69 17.84
CA PRO A 69 3.21 -19.65 19.19
C PRO A 69 3.56 -18.38 19.97
N GLU A 70 4.73 -17.82 19.72
CA GLU A 70 5.26 -16.58 20.32
C GLU A 70 4.77 -15.33 19.61
N ALA A 71 4.08 -15.47 18.46
CA ALA A 71 3.61 -14.39 17.59
C ALA A 71 4.72 -13.42 17.14
N ASP A 72 5.92 -13.93 16.95
CA ASP A 72 7.14 -13.16 16.64
C ASP A 72 7.61 -13.27 15.19
N ASN A 73 6.89 -14.03 14.35
CA ASN A 73 7.27 -14.28 12.96
C ASN A 73 6.44 -13.50 11.93
N ILE A 74 5.81 -12.40 12.32
CA ILE A 74 4.99 -11.61 11.41
C ILE A 74 5.85 -10.69 10.55
N VAL A 75 5.65 -10.77 9.24
CA VAL A 75 6.12 -9.79 8.26
C VAL A 75 4.93 -9.03 7.70
N LEU A 76 4.89 -7.72 7.95
CA LEU A 76 3.85 -6.84 7.41
C LEU A 76 4.28 -6.33 6.03
N ILE A 77 3.43 -6.53 5.02
CA ILE A 77 3.63 -6.01 3.68
C ILE A 77 2.71 -4.80 3.42
N GLU A 78 3.34 -3.70 3.00
CA GLU A 78 2.72 -2.42 2.75
C GLU A 78 2.55 -2.16 1.27
N HIS A 79 1.30 -2.12 0.78
CA HIS A 79 1.02 -1.91 -0.65
C HIS A 79 1.20 -0.46 -1.11
N ALA A 80 1.45 -0.28 -2.42
CA ALA A 80 1.53 1.01 -3.09
C ALA A 80 0.13 1.66 -3.27
N LEU A 81 0.08 2.91 -3.76
CA LEU A 81 -1.14 3.75 -3.90
C LEU A 81 -2.36 3.00 -4.44
N THR A 82 -2.21 2.24 -5.50
CA THR A 82 -3.30 1.51 -6.15
C THR A 82 -3.23 -0.01 -5.95
N GLY A 83 -2.43 -0.45 -4.98
CA GLY A 83 -2.40 -1.83 -4.50
C GLY A 83 -3.51 -2.10 -3.48
N ASP A 84 -3.49 -3.28 -2.95
CA ASP A 84 -4.41 -3.79 -1.93
C ASP A 84 -3.71 -4.89 -1.11
N SER A 85 -4.45 -5.55 -0.24
CA SER A 85 -3.92 -6.65 0.60
C SER A 85 -3.62 -7.93 -0.18
N HIS A 86 -4.03 -8.05 -1.46
CA HIS A 86 -3.80 -9.25 -2.27
C HIS A 86 -2.37 -9.32 -2.81
N VAL A 87 -1.44 -9.70 -1.96
CA VAL A 87 -0.01 -9.73 -2.26
C VAL A 87 0.38 -10.94 -3.12
N ALA A 88 -0.19 -12.10 -2.84
CA ALA A 88 0.16 -13.36 -3.49
C ALA A 88 -1.08 -14.24 -3.71
N GLY A 89 -0.97 -15.15 -4.65
CA GLY A 89 -2.01 -16.10 -5.01
C GLY A 89 -2.73 -15.77 -6.30
N PRO A 90 -3.56 -16.71 -6.80
CA PRO A 90 -4.30 -16.55 -8.05
C PRO A 90 -5.40 -15.50 -7.92
N PRO A 91 -5.97 -15.04 -9.07
CA PRO A 91 -7.20 -14.26 -9.06
C PRO A 91 -8.33 -15.00 -8.34
N ASP A 92 -9.19 -14.25 -7.65
CA ASP A 92 -10.38 -14.74 -6.97
C ASP A 92 -11.62 -13.88 -7.31
N ASP A 93 -12.74 -14.14 -6.62
CA ASP A 93 -14.01 -13.40 -6.86
C ASP A 93 -13.89 -11.90 -6.47
N LEU A 94 -12.94 -11.54 -5.63
CA LEU A 94 -12.72 -10.18 -5.15
C LEU A 94 -11.54 -9.50 -5.89
N HIS A 95 -10.56 -10.27 -6.32
CA HIS A 95 -9.36 -9.81 -6.99
C HIS A 95 -9.25 -10.42 -8.39
N GLN A 96 -9.45 -9.60 -9.41
CA GLN A 96 -9.43 -10.05 -10.81
C GLN A 96 -8.03 -10.35 -11.36
N LEU A 97 -6.99 -10.01 -10.61
CA LEU A 97 -5.58 -10.19 -10.98
C LEU A 97 -4.88 -11.04 -9.93
N PRO A 98 -3.82 -11.76 -10.30
CA PRO A 98 -2.93 -12.39 -9.32
C PRO A 98 -2.39 -11.37 -8.32
N GLY A 99 -1.94 -11.86 -7.17
CA GLY A 99 -1.26 -11.04 -6.19
C GLY A 99 -0.12 -10.23 -6.81
N TRP A 100 0.04 -8.99 -6.38
CA TRP A 100 0.98 -8.06 -7.03
C TRP A 100 2.47 -8.36 -6.74
N TRP A 101 2.77 -9.25 -5.78
CA TRP A 101 4.07 -9.89 -5.53
C TRP A 101 3.96 -11.43 -5.61
N ASP A 102 3.08 -11.93 -6.46
CA ASP A 102 3.02 -13.35 -6.77
C ASP A 102 4.39 -13.83 -7.30
N GLY A 103 4.86 -14.98 -6.79
CA GLY A 103 6.22 -15.47 -7.06
C GLY A 103 7.32 -14.93 -6.11
N ILE A 104 7.01 -13.98 -5.20
CA ILE A 104 7.91 -13.54 -4.12
C ILE A 104 7.48 -14.10 -2.76
N VAL A 105 6.17 -14.19 -2.52
CA VAL A 105 5.58 -14.63 -1.25
C VAL A 105 4.98 -16.03 -1.42
N GLY A 106 5.43 -16.99 -0.63
CA GLY A 106 4.94 -18.36 -0.65
C GLY A 106 5.93 -19.38 -0.08
N PRO A 107 5.55 -20.65 0.01
CA PRO A 107 6.44 -21.71 0.50
C PRO A 107 7.72 -21.82 -0.32
N GLY A 108 8.89 -21.72 0.33
CA GLY A 108 10.21 -21.78 -0.31
C GLY A 108 10.54 -20.61 -1.23
N LEU A 109 9.72 -19.55 -1.32
CA LEU A 109 9.96 -18.33 -2.06
C LEU A 109 10.82 -17.35 -1.23
N PRO A 110 11.30 -16.23 -1.82
CA PRO A 110 12.12 -15.24 -1.11
C PRO A 110 11.54 -14.81 0.24
N LEU A 111 10.24 -14.58 0.33
CA LEU A 111 9.51 -14.45 1.60
C LEU A 111 8.77 -15.76 1.86
N ASP A 112 9.48 -16.67 2.53
CA ASP A 112 9.09 -18.07 2.75
C ASP A 112 8.01 -18.18 3.82
N THR A 113 6.79 -18.53 3.39
CA THR A 113 5.63 -18.68 4.27
C THR A 113 5.65 -19.98 5.12
N ASP A 114 6.60 -20.88 4.91
CA ASP A 114 6.87 -21.98 5.84
C ASP A 114 7.57 -21.49 7.12
N GLN A 115 8.19 -20.31 7.09
CA GLN A 115 8.90 -19.70 8.22
C GLN A 115 8.20 -18.45 8.76
N TRP A 116 7.60 -17.65 7.88
CA TRP A 116 7.05 -16.34 8.20
C TRP A 116 5.54 -16.30 8.04
N CYS A 117 4.89 -15.67 9.00
CA CYS A 117 3.49 -15.27 8.89
C CYS A 117 3.40 -13.92 8.17
N VAL A 118 3.16 -13.96 6.87
CA VAL A 118 3.03 -12.76 6.05
C VAL A 118 1.63 -12.19 6.22
N VAL A 119 1.55 -10.93 6.60
CA VAL A 119 0.29 -10.19 6.77
C VAL A 119 0.31 -8.98 5.85
N ALA A 120 -0.79 -8.73 5.15
CA ALA A 120 -1.00 -7.52 4.39
C ALA A 120 -2.35 -6.90 4.73
N THR A 121 -2.36 -5.61 5.00
CA THR A 121 -3.57 -4.82 5.22
C THR A 121 -3.91 -4.03 3.96
N ASN A 122 -5.21 -3.86 3.65
CA ASN A 122 -5.60 -2.75 2.82
C ASN A 122 -5.63 -1.49 3.69
N VAL A 123 -4.99 -0.43 3.23
CA VAL A 123 -4.74 0.79 4.00
C VAL A 123 -6.04 1.47 4.47
N LEU A 124 -6.01 2.14 5.64
CA LEU A 124 -7.07 3.07 6.04
C LEU A 124 -7.27 4.14 4.94
N GLY A 125 -8.50 4.40 4.57
CA GLY A 125 -8.84 5.26 3.44
C GLY A 125 -8.87 4.55 2.10
N GLY A 126 -8.46 3.27 2.04
CA GLY A 126 -8.51 2.40 0.87
C GLY A 126 -9.93 2.00 0.46
N CYS A 127 -10.08 1.36 -0.70
CA CYS A 127 -11.38 0.96 -1.24
C CYS A 127 -11.55 -0.56 -1.42
N GLN A 128 -10.60 -1.35 -0.94
CA GLN A 128 -10.59 -2.81 -1.05
C GLN A 128 -10.88 -3.46 0.32
N GLY A 129 -12.02 -3.08 0.93
CA GLY A 129 -12.51 -3.70 2.17
C GLY A 129 -12.17 -2.96 3.47
N SER A 130 -11.21 -2.03 3.49
CA SER A 130 -10.95 -1.17 4.65
C SER A 130 -11.88 0.06 4.66
N THR A 131 -12.04 0.65 5.84
CA THR A 131 -12.81 1.90 6.01
C THR A 131 -12.17 3.04 5.22
N GLY A 132 -12.95 3.65 4.34
CA GLY A 132 -12.54 4.73 3.44
C GLY A 132 -13.73 5.48 2.86
N PRO A 133 -13.53 6.38 1.89
CA PRO A 133 -14.59 7.20 1.31
C PRO A 133 -15.77 6.40 0.73
N SER A 134 -15.53 5.21 0.20
CA SER A 134 -16.57 4.35 -0.38
C SER A 134 -17.34 3.51 0.65
N SER A 135 -16.83 3.36 1.87
CA SER A 135 -17.51 2.59 2.92
C SER A 135 -18.67 3.35 3.55
N LEU A 136 -19.54 2.63 4.24
CA LEU A 136 -20.69 3.22 4.95
C LEU A 136 -20.22 3.79 6.29
N ALA A 137 -20.67 5.00 6.60
CA ALA A 137 -20.58 5.57 7.94
C ALA A 137 -21.67 5.01 8.86
N SER A 138 -21.61 5.33 10.16
CA SER A 138 -22.57 4.88 11.17
C SER A 138 -24.03 5.27 10.87
N ASP A 139 -24.25 6.30 10.06
CA ASP A 139 -25.58 6.73 9.61
C ASP A 139 -26.12 5.92 8.41
N GLY A 140 -25.39 4.88 7.98
CA GLY A 140 -25.74 4.01 6.86
C GLY A 140 -25.56 4.65 5.47
N LYS A 141 -24.94 5.82 5.39
CA LYS A 141 -24.61 6.50 4.13
C LYS A 141 -23.11 6.36 3.83
N PRO A 142 -22.70 6.36 2.56
CA PRO A 142 -21.29 6.42 2.21
C PRO A 142 -20.58 7.61 2.87
N TRP A 143 -19.35 7.42 3.29
CA TRP A 143 -18.54 8.52 3.79
C TRP A 143 -18.39 9.64 2.75
N GLY A 144 -18.03 9.29 1.52
CA GLY A 144 -17.80 10.27 0.44
C GLY A 144 -16.86 11.39 0.88
N ALA A 145 -17.23 12.62 0.55
CA ALA A 145 -16.48 13.82 0.94
C ALA A 145 -16.46 14.09 2.47
N ARG A 146 -17.22 13.37 3.26
CA ARG A 146 -17.20 13.47 4.74
C ARG A 146 -16.05 12.73 5.37
N PHE A 147 -15.39 11.83 4.63
CA PHE A 147 -14.24 11.11 5.14
C PHE A 147 -13.12 12.12 5.46
N PRO A 148 -12.56 12.10 6.67
CA PRO A 148 -11.57 13.08 7.05
C PRO A 148 -10.29 12.93 6.25
N GLU A 149 -9.52 14.01 6.11
CA GLU A 149 -8.16 13.95 5.59
C GLU A 149 -7.30 13.08 6.51
N ILE A 150 -6.50 12.23 5.90
CA ILE A 150 -5.55 11.35 6.59
C ILE A 150 -4.12 11.62 6.12
N SER A 151 -3.17 11.24 6.94
CA SER A 151 -1.74 11.21 6.62
C SER A 151 -1.24 9.78 6.51
N ILE A 152 0.00 9.59 6.04
CA ILE A 152 0.69 8.29 6.09
C ILE A 152 0.83 7.80 7.53
N ARG A 153 1.00 8.71 8.51
CA ARG A 153 1.04 8.35 9.94
C ARG A 153 -0.27 7.81 10.45
N ASP A 154 -1.39 8.37 10.00
CA ASP A 154 -2.71 7.87 10.37
C ASP A 154 -2.94 6.45 9.85
N GLN A 155 -2.43 6.13 8.66
CA GLN A 155 -2.47 4.79 8.10
C GLN A 155 -1.70 3.80 8.99
N VAL A 156 -0.47 4.16 9.38
CA VAL A 156 0.35 3.37 10.31
C VAL A 156 -0.30 3.28 11.69
N THR A 157 -0.89 4.36 12.19
CA THR A 157 -1.63 4.34 13.47
C THR A 157 -2.75 3.31 13.45
N ALA A 158 -3.51 3.20 12.37
CA ALA A 158 -4.56 2.18 12.24
C ALA A 158 -3.99 0.75 12.28
N GLU A 159 -2.83 0.52 11.69
CA GLU A 159 -2.14 -0.77 11.73
C GLU A 159 -1.59 -1.08 13.13
N VAL A 160 -1.03 -0.08 13.82
CA VAL A 160 -0.61 -0.23 15.23
C VAL A 160 -1.79 -0.64 16.10
N VAL A 161 -2.95 0.02 15.96
CA VAL A 161 -4.18 -0.35 16.67
C VAL A 161 -4.61 -1.79 16.34
N LEU A 162 -4.49 -2.21 15.09
CA LEU A 162 -4.75 -3.58 14.68
C LEU A 162 -3.85 -4.58 15.43
N PHE A 163 -2.54 -4.35 15.43
CA PHE A 163 -1.58 -5.26 16.07
C PHE A 163 -1.71 -5.24 17.60
N ASP A 164 -2.02 -4.09 18.20
CA ASP A 164 -2.33 -4.01 19.64
C ASP A 164 -3.58 -4.85 20.00
N LEU A 165 -4.62 -4.77 19.17
CA LEU A 165 -5.83 -5.58 19.33
C LEU A 165 -5.57 -7.09 19.19
N LEU A 166 -4.62 -7.45 18.31
CA LEU A 166 -4.17 -8.83 18.14
C LEU A 166 -3.23 -9.30 19.25
N GLY A 167 -2.79 -8.41 20.15
CA GLY A 167 -1.79 -8.73 21.19
C GLY A 167 -0.40 -8.98 20.63
N ILE A 168 -0.08 -8.42 19.46
CA ILE A 168 1.22 -8.54 18.79
C ILE A 168 2.06 -7.34 19.16
N GLU A 169 3.08 -7.57 19.98
CA GLU A 169 3.93 -6.50 20.50
C GLU A 169 4.99 -6.07 19.48
N ARG A 170 5.47 -6.99 18.64
CA ARG A 170 6.58 -6.74 17.71
C ARG A 170 6.45 -7.53 16.42
N LEU A 171 6.76 -6.88 15.30
CA LEU A 171 6.82 -7.48 13.97
C LEU A 171 8.25 -7.91 13.65
N ALA A 172 8.43 -9.04 12.97
CA ALA A 172 9.73 -9.45 12.45
C ALA A 172 10.25 -8.44 11.43
N ALA A 173 9.40 -8.02 10.50
CA ALA A 173 9.75 -6.96 9.56
C ALA A 173 8.52 -6.21 9.07
N VAL A 174 8.74 -4.97 8.62
CA VAL A 174 7.78 -4.20 7.80
C VAL A 174 8.44 -3.91 6.45
N VAL A 175 7.76 -4.25 5.36
CA VAL A 175 8.35 -4.18 4.02
C VAL A 175 7.37 -3.51 3.04
N GLY A 176 7.87 -2.63 2.16
CA GLY A 176 7.00 -1.97 1.19
C GLY A 176 7.70 -1.04 0.23
N GLY A 177 7.03 -0.74 -0.88
CA GLY A 177 7.52 0.18 -1.91
C GLY A 177 6.56 1.33 -2.17
N SER A 178 7.10 2.46 -2.65
CA SER A 178 6.31 3.66 -2.97
C SER A 178 5.51 4.16 -1.75
N MET A 179 4.20 4.32 -1.82
CA MET A 179 3.36 4.64 -0.66
C MET A 179 3.56 3.64 0.49
N GLY A 180 3.75 2.34 0.17
CA GLY A 180 4.10 1.33 1.17
C GLY A 180 5.44 1.65 1.84
N GLY A 181 6.44 2.09 1.09
CA GLY A 181 7.73 2.54 1.63
C GLY A 181 7.61 3.76 2.55
N MET A 182 6.67 4.69 2.29
CA MET A 182 6.36 5.79 3.22
C MET A 182 5.84 5.25 4.55
N ARG A 183 4.98 4.21 4.52
CA ARG A 183 4.48 3.57 5.75
C ARG A 183 5.58 2.84 6.49
N VAL A 184 6.47 2.12 5.80
CA VAL A 184 7.66 1.50 6.42
C VAL A 184 8.50 2.54 7.14
N LEU A 185 8.78 3.69 6.54
CA LEU A 185 9.51 4.79 7.18
C LEU A 185 8.79 5.30 8.44
N GLU A 186 7.47 5.47 8.38
CA GLU A 186 6.69 5.92 9.53
C GLU A 186 6.63 4.86 10.65
N TRP A 187 6.62 3.55 10.32
CA TRP A 187 6.82 2.48 11.29
C TRP A 187 8.19 2.57 11.95
N MET A 188 9.28 2.68 11.17
CA MET A 188 10.65 2.72 11.67
C MET A 188 10.93 3.94 12.56
N VAL A 189 10.35 5.09 12.23
CA VAL A 189 10.61 6.35 12.96
C VAL A 189 9.61 6.55 14.11
N GLY A 190 8.35 6.15 13.91
CA GLY A 190 7.29 6.33 14.91
C GLY A 190 7.22 5.24 15.97
N TYR A 191 7.61 4.01 15.61
CA TYR A 191 7.46 2.81 16.43
C TYR A 191 8.68 1.89 16.34
N PRO A 192 9.91 2.41 16.52
CA PRO A 192 11.13 1.62 16.29
C PRO A 192 11.24 0.36 17.16
N GLU A 193 10.62 0.36 18.33
CA GLU A 193 10.58 -0.80 19.23
C GLU A 193 9.63 -1.90 18.77
N ARG A 194 8.74 -1.61 17.81
CA ARG A 194 7.68 -2.51 17.35
C ARG A 194 8.08 -3.37 16.14
N LEU A 195 9.29 -3.22 15.60
CA LEU A 195 9.79 -4.02 14.47
C LEU A 195 11.27 -4.36 14.64
N GLU A 196 11.69 -5.49 14.04
CA GLU A 196 13.09 -5.94 14.10
C GLU A 196 13.89 -5.49 12.88
N ALA A 197 13.24 -5.39 11.70
CA ALA A 197 13.88 -4.90 10.47
C ALA A 197 12.88 -4.19 9.56
N GLY A 198 13.40 -3.38 8.62
CA GLY A 198 12.62 -2.70 7.59
C GLY A 198 13.19 -2.89 6.19
N LEU A 199 12.30 -3.00 5.16
CA LEU A 199 12.67 -2.90 3.76
C LEU A 199 11.95 -1.72 3.12
N VAL A 200 12.69 -0.68 2.79
CA VAL A 200 12.21 0.58 2.23
C VAL A 200 12.54 0.64 0.75
N LEU A 201 11.53 0.53 -0.12
CA LEU A 201 11.74 0.49 -1.57
C LEU A 201 11.16 1.71 -2.29
N ALA A 202 11.90 2.23 -3.27
CA ALA A 202 11.42 3.21 -4.26
C ALA A 202 10.63 4.39 -3.65
N VAL A 203 11.18 5.04 -2.61
CA VAL A 203 10.54 6.11 -1.85
C VAL A 203 11.57 7.16 -1.40
N GLY A 204 11.14 8.32 -0.95
CA GLY A 204 11.99 9.33 -0.31
C GLY A 204 11.46 9.73 1.07
N ALA A 205 12.26 10.47 1.83
CA ALA A 205 11.91 10.95 3.18
C ALA A 205 10.72 11.92 3.19
N ARG A 206 10.45 12.55 2.07
CA ARG A 206 9.32 13.49 1.85
C ARG A 206 8.89 13.52 0.39
N ALA A 207 7.67 13.96 0.14
CA ALA A 207 7.22 14.26 -1.21
C ALA A 207 8.01 15.42 -1.82
N THR A 208 8.48 15.24 -3.07
CA THR A 208 9.18 16.28 -3.82
C THR A 208 8.19 17.19 -4.57
N ALA A 209 8.65 18.36 -5.00
CA ALA A 209 7.82 19.26 -5.80
C ALA A 209 7.34 18.63 -7.11
N ASP A 210 8.15 17.78 -7.75
CA ASP A 210 7.77 17.04 -8.97
C ASP A 210 6.64 16.04 -8.69
N GLN A 211 6.74 15.28 -7.62
CA GLN A 211 5.70 14.35 -7.18
C GLN A 211 4.39 15.08 -6.85
N ILE A 212 4.47 16.14 -6.04
CA ILE A 212 3.30 16.97 -5.68
C ILE A 212 2.67 17.57 -6.94
N GLY A 213 3.47 18.14 -7.86
CA GLY A 213 2.99 18.71 -9.13
C GLY A 213 2.27 17.69 -9.99
N THR A 214 2.82 16.50 -10.12
CA THR A 214 2.22 15.39 -10.87
C THR A 214 0.93 14.91 -10.21
N GLN A 215 0.93 14.67 -8.90
CA GLN A 215 -0.23 14.16 -8.16
C GLN A 215 -1.37 15.19 -8.12
N THR A 216 -1.07 16.48 -7.91
CA THR A 216 -2.09 17.54 -7.94
C THR A 216 -2.73 17.68 -9.32
N THR A 217 -1.99 17.43 -10.41
CA THR A 217 -2.54 17.37 -11.77
C THR A 217 -3.50 16.19 -11.95
N GLN A 218 -3.17 15.04 -11.40
CA GLN A 218 -4.06 13.86 -11.41
C GLN A 218 -5.32 14.10 -10.59
N ILE A 219 -5.19 14.69 -9.39
CA ILE A 219 -6.31 15.07 -8.54
C ILE A 219 -7.24 16.05 -9.28
N ALA A 220 -6.67 17.06 -9.94
CA ALA A 220 -7.44 18.04 -10.71
C ALA A 220 -8.21 17.36 -11.86
N ALA A 221 -7.64 16.36 -12.53
CA ALA A 221 -8.34 15.59 -13.56
C ALA A 221 -9.56 14.84 -13.00
N VAL A 222 -9.43 14.22 -11.82
CA VAL A 222 -10.55 13.56 -11.15
C VAL A 222 -11.63 14.57 -10.76
N GLN A 223 -11.23 15.68 -10.15
CA GLN A 223 -12.17 16.71 -9.64
C GLN A 223 -12.87 17.49 -10.74
N ALA A 224 -12.28 17.57 -11.94
CA ALA A 224 -12.88 18.20 -13.12
C ALA A 224 -13.95 17.33 -13.79
N ASP A 225 -14.05 16.04 -13.46
CA ASP A 225 -15.10 15.16 -13.98
C ASP A 225 -16.48 15.63 -13.49
N PRO A 226 -17.48 15.83 -14.40
CA PRO A 226 -18.85 16.22 -14.01
C PRO A 226 -19.50 15.29 -12.98
N ASN A 227 -19.10 14.03 -12.92
CA ASN A 227 -19.64 13.06 -11.98
C ASN A 227 -18.92 13.07 -10.62
N TRP A 228 -17.89 13.89 -10.41
CA TRP A 228 -17.18 14.00 -9.14
C TRP A 228 -18.07 14.49 -7.99
N GLN A 229 -18.98 15.43 -8.27
CA GLN A 229 -19.97 15.96 -7.32
C GLN A 229 -19.34 16.34 -5.95
N GLY A 230 -18.15 16.94 -5.96
CA GLY A 230 -17.43 17.29 -4.73
C GLY A 230 -17.07 16.08 -3.85
N GLY A 231 -16.92 14.90 -4.43
CA GLY A 231 -16.64 13.64 -3.72
C GLY A 231 -17.88 12.90 -3.21
N ASN A 232 -19.10 13.38 -3.48
CA ASN A 232 -20.36 12.79 -2.99
C ASN A 232 -21.14 12.03 -4.08
N TYR A 233 -20.46 11.28 -4.92
CA TYR A 233 -21.06 10.49 -6.01
C TYR A 233 -21.48 9.07 -5.60
N HIS A 234 -21.00 8.58 -4.46
CA HIS A 234 -21.34 7.23 -3.98
C HIS A 234 -22.84 7.06 -3.79
N GLY A 235 -23.39 5.93 -4.23
CA GLY A 235 -24.84 5.66 -4.18
C GLY A 235 -25.69 6.36 -5.24
N THR A 236 -25.10 7.22 -6.09
CA THR A 236 -25.85 7.94 -7.15
C THR A 236 -25.95 7.15 -8.47
N GLY A 237 -25.26 6.01 -8.59
CA GLY A 237 -25.12 5.26 -9.84
C GLY A 237 -24.19 5.91 -10.86
N ARG A 238 -23.48 6.96 -10.49
CA ARG A 238 -22.48 7.67 -11.31
C ARG A 238 -21.16 7.73 -10.56
N ALA A 239 -20.05 7.67 -11.31
CA ALA A 239 -18.70 7.83 -10.75
C ALA A 239 -17.82 8.65 -11.73
N PRO A 240 -16.82 9.38 -11.25
CA PRO A 240 -15.93 10.21 -12.07
C PRO A 240 -14.90 9.35 -12.81
N THR A 241 -15.38 8.40 -13.61
CA THR A 241 -14.55 7.39 -14.29
C THR A 241 -13.65 7.98 -15.38
N ALA A 242 -14.11 9.03 -16.06
CA ALA A 242 -13.30 9.71 -17.07
C ALA A 242 -12.12 10.45 -16.43
N GLY A 243 -12.37 11.18 -15.34
CA GLY A 243 -11.34 11.87 -14.58
C GLY A 243 -10.32 10.92 -13.97
N LEU A 244 -10.79 9.83 -13.32
CA LEU A 244 -9.91 8.79 -12.78
C LEU A 244 -9.08 8.11 -13.89
N GLY A 245 -9.69 7.86 -15.05
CA GLY A 245 -8.99 7.30 -16.20
C GLY A 245 -7.87 8.21 -16.72
N ILE A 246 -8.10 9.53 -16.77
CA ILE A 246 -7.06 10.52 -17.13
C ILE A 246 -5.95 10.53 -16.08
N ALA A 247 -6.30 10.55 -14.79
CA ALA A 247 -5.34 10.50 -13.69
C ALA A 247 -4.43 9.25 -13.82
N ARG A 248 -5.00 8.09 -14.12
CA ARG A 248 -4.23 6.85 -14.33
C ARG A 248 -3.27 6.92 -15.52
N ARG A 249 -3.68 7.54 -16.63
CA ARG A 249 -2.78 7.72 -17.79
C ARG A 249 -1.59 8.61 -17.42
N ILE A 250 -1.82 9.71 -16.71
CA ILE A 250 -0.74 10.59 -16.21
C ILE A 250 0.19 9.80 -15.29
N ALA A 251 -0.36 9.03 -14.35
CA ALA A 251 0.40 8.20 -13.44
C ALA A 251 1.30 7.19 -14.19
N HIS A 252 0.75 6.48 -15.19
CA HIS A 252 1.53 5.53 -15.99
C HIS A 252 2.69 6.16 -16.74
N LEU A 253 2.54 7.40 -17.22
CA LEU A 253 3.64 8.14 -17.84
C LEU A 253 4.75 8.49 -16.85
N THR A 254 4.49 8.49 -15.55
CA THR A 254 5.52 8.70 -14.52
C THR A 254 6.09 7.39 -13.98
N TYR A 255 5.34 6.28 -14.06
CA TYR A 255 5.80 4.97 -13.61
C TYR A 255 6.73 4.31 -14.61
N ARG A 256 6.51 4.53 -15.92
CA ARG A 256 7.29 3.94 -17.00
C ARG A 256 8.39 4.87 -17.49
N THR A 257 9.46 4.29 -18.01
CA THR A 257 10.53 5.07 -18.66
C THR A 257 10.12 5.47 -20.08
N ASP A 258 10.71 6.56 -20.58
CA ASP A 258 10.64 6.93 -21.99
C ASP A 258 11.23 5.80 -22.89
N PHE A 259 12.36 5.23 -22.47
CA PHE A 259 12.99 4.12 -23.18
C PHE A 259 12.06 2.91 -23.35
N GLU A 260 11.36 2.47 -22.28
CA GLU A 260 10.43 1.34 -22.36
C GLU A 260 9.24 1.65 -23.26
N LEU A 261 8.66 2.85 -23.13
CA LEU A 261 7.56 3.28 -23.96
C LEU A 261 7.96 3.40 -25.43
N ASP A 262 9.11 3.99 -25.74
CA ASP A 262 9.61 4.12 -27.11
C ASP A 262 9.97 2.75 -27.71
N HIS A 263 10.63 1.88 -26.94
CA HIS A 263 10.99 0.54 -27.41
C HIS A 263 9.76 -0.32 -27.71
N ARG A 264 8.70 -0.18 -26.89
CA ARG A 264 7.49 -1.00 -27.00
C ARG A 264 6.52 -0.50 -28.05
N PHE A 265 6.35 0.79 -28.17
CA PHE A 265 5.28 1.38 -28.97
C PHE A 265 5.78 2.16 -30.18
N GLU A 266 6.95 2.76 -30.13
CA GLU A 266 7.46 3.68 -31.17
C GLU A 266 6.40 4.74 -31.55
N ASN A 267 6.45 5.26 -32.76
CA ASN A 267 5.40 6.12 -33.32
C ASN A 267 4.44 5.29 -34.21
N ARG A 268 3.94 4.15 -33.65
CA ARG A 268 3.08 3.22 -34.42
C ARG A 268 1.60 3.49 -34.21
N PRO A 269 0.77 3.43 -35.28
CA PRO A 269 -0.67 3.33 -35.14
C PRO A 269 -1.07 2.10 -34.31
N GLN A 270 -2.24 2.16 -33.68
CA GLN A 270 -2.89 0.96 -33.17
C GLN A 270 -3.29 0.06 -34.36
N ASP A 271 -3.15 -1.25 -34.19
CA ASP A 271 -3.44 -2.21 -35.27
C ASP A 271 -4.86 -1.99 -35.84
N GLY A 272 -4.92 -1.82 -37.16
CA GLY A 272 -6.16 -1.57 -37.88
C GLY A 272 -6.72 -0.14 -37.81
N GLU A 273 -6.00 0.80 -37.19
CA GLU A 273 -6.39 2.21 -37.06
C GLU A 273 -5.41 3.15 -37.82
N ASP A 274 -5.92 4.29 -38.32
CA ASP A 274 -5.09 5.35 -38.90
C ASP A 274 -5.25 6.65 -38.08
N PRO A 275 -4.21 7.10 -37.38
CA PRO A 275 -4.26 8.36 -36.61
C PRO A 275 -4.58 9.60 -37.45
N ARG A 276 -4.34 9.56 -38.76
CA ARG A 276 -4.69 10.67 -39.67
C ARG A 276 -6.19 10.76 -39.93
N ASP A 277 -6.93 9.66 -39.70
CA ASP A 277 -8.38 9.57 -39.79
C ASP A 277 -9.06 9.45 -38.41
N GLY A 278 -8.41 9.96 -37.36
CA GLY A 278 -8.95 9.94 -35.99
C GLY A 278 -8.76 8.61 -35.24
N GLY A 279 -7.98 7.68 -35.78
CA GLY A 279 -7.55 6.47 -35.11
C GLY A 279 -6.50 6.75 -34.03
N ARG A 280 -6.18 5.73 -33.24
CA ARG A 280 -5.29 5.84 -32.08
C ARG A 280 -3.84 5.45 -32.42
N TYR A 281 -2.91 5.96 -31.66
CA TYR A 281 -1.58 5.39 -31.54
C TYR A 281 -1.56 4.19 -30.58
N ALA A 282 -0.63 3.25 -30.78
CA ALA A 282 -0.49 2.06 -29.95
C ALA A 282 -0.29 2.40 -28.45
N VAL A 283 0.54 3.41 -28.13
CA VAL A 283 0.73 3.90 -26.76
C VAL A 283 -0.56 4.48 -26.17
N GLN A 284 -1.40 5.14 -26.98
CA GLN A 284 -2.69 5.66 -26.53
C GLN A 284 -3.62 4.50 -26.11
N SER A 285 -3.73 3.47 -26.95
CA SER A 285 -4.53 2.27 -26.66
C SER A 285 -4.04 1.57 -25.37
N TYR A 286 -2.73 1.47 -25.18
CA TYR A 286 -2.14 0.95 -23.94
C TYR A 286 -2.56 1.77 -22.70
N LEU A 287 -2.42 3.09 -22.75
CA LEU A 287 -2.80 3.96 -21.64
C LEU A 287 -4.30 3.91 -21.34
N GLU A 288 -5.14 3.79 -22.37
CA GLU A 288 -6.59 3.59 -22.23
C GLU A 288 -6.93 2.26 -21.55
N TYR A 289 -6.25 1.18 -21.93
CA TYR A 289 -6.40 -0.11 -21.28
C TYR A 289 -6.02 -0.08 -19.80
N GLN A 290 -4.90 0.57 -19.45
CA GLN A 290 -4.47 0.73 -18.06
C GLN A 290 -5.45 1.60 -17.24
N ALA A 291 -6.02 2.63 -17.87
CA ALA A 291 -7.06 3.45 -17.26
C ALA A 291 -8.30 2.63 -16.95
N GLN A 292 -8.80 1.84 -17.92
CA GLN A 292 -9.97 0.99 -17.73
C GLN A 292 -9.78 -0.05 -16.62
N LYS A 293 -8.60 -0.70 -16.55
CA LYS A 293 -8.27 -1.65 -15.47
C LYS A 293 -8.38 -1.00 -14.10
N LEU A 294 -7.91 0.24 -13.93
CA LEU A 294 -8.02 0.93 -12.64
C LEU A 294 -9.46 1.31 -12.33
N VAL A 295 -10.16 1.93 -13.28
CA VAL A 295 -11.53 2.42 -13.09
C VAL A 295 -12.51 1.32 -12.68
N GLN A 296 -12.26 0.09 -13.09
CA GLN A 296 -13.12 -1.07 -12.74
C GLN A 296 -12.97 -1.52 -11.28
N ARG A 297 -11.83 -1.22 -10.63
CA ARG A 297 -11.51 -1.76 -9.30
C ARG A 297 -11.19 -0.70 -8.24
N PHE A 298 -11.05 0.57 -8.61
CA PHE A 298 -10.56 1.59 -7.69
C PHE A 298 -11.51 2.77 -7.59
N ASP A 299 -11.72 3.25 -6.37
CA ASP A 299 -12.58 4.40 -6.08
C ASP A 299 -11.84 5.72 -6.29
N ALA A 300 -12.51 6.69 -6.93
CA ALA A 300 -11.88 7.96 -7.26
C ALA A 300 -11.66 8.87 -6.04
N ALA A 301 -12.56 8.83 -5.04
CA ALA A 301 -12.38 9.59 -3.80
C ALA A 301 -11.22 9.02 -2.96
N THR A 302 -11.09 7.69 -2.92
CA THR A 302 -9.91 7.01 -2.37
C THR A 302 -8.63 7.44 -3.09
N TYR A 303 -8.65 7.50 -4.44
CA TYR A 303 -7.48 7.94 -5.20
C TYR A 303 -7.04 9.35 -4.82
N VAL A 304 -7.98 10.28 -4.70
CA VAL A 304 -7.71 11.66 -4.27
C VAL A 304 -7.19 11.69 -2.84
N LEU A 305 -7.86 11.01 -1.91
CA LEU A 305 -7.49 10.97 -0.49
C LEU A 305 -6.06 10.46 -0.26
N LEU A 306 -5.74 9.31 -0.87
CA LEU A 306 -4.41 8.70 -0.71
C LEU A 306 -3.31 9.50 -1.41
N SER A 307 -3.60 10.09 -2.59
CA SER A 307 -2.66 10.99 -3.26
C SER A 307 -2.36 12.24 -2.43
N GLU A 308 -3.38 12.81 -1.76
CA GLU A 308 -3.18 13.92 -0.84
C GLU A 308 -2.40 13.51 0.43
N ALA A 309 -2.60 12.30 0.94
CA ALA A 309 -1.80 11.76 2.04
C ALA A 309 -0.32 11.64 1.65
N MET A 310 -0.03 11.16 0.43
CA MET A 310 1.33 11.09 -0.12
C MET A 310 1.93 12.47 -0.33
N ASN A 311 1.17 13.46 -0.83
CA ASN A 311 1.64 14.85 -0.99
C ASN A 311 2.09 15.48 0.33
N ARG A 312 1.46 15.08 1.44
CA ARG A 312 1.77 15.56 2.79
C ARG A 312 2.85 14.76 3.49
N HIS A 313 3.38 13.71 2.85
CA HIS A 313 4.43 12.89 3.43
C HIS A 313 5.69 13.70 3.68
N ASP A 314 6.12 13.75 4.92
CA ASP A 314 7.38 14.29 5.40
C ASP A 314 7.68 13.60 6.75
N VAL A 315 8.63 12.68 6.74
CA VAL A 315 9.01 11.90 7.92
C VAL A 315 9.57 12.79 9.03
N GLY A 316 10.16 13.93 8.67
CA GLY A 316 10.74 14.91 9.60
C GLY A 316 9.74 15.89 10.23
N ARG A 317 8.50 15.97 9.68
CA ARG A 317 7.50 16.92 10.15
C ARG A 317 7.14 16.70 11.63
N GLY A 318 7.36 17.73 12.44
CA GLY A 318 7.13 17.65 13.90
C GLY A 318 8.18 16.83 14.68
N ARG A 319 9.26 16.37 14.02
CA ARG A 319 10.34 15.55 14.64
C ARG A 319 11.72 16.20 14.55
N GLY A 320 11.79 17.52 14.36
CA GLY A 320 13.05 18.26 14.26
C GLY A 320 13.69 18.26 12.87
N GLY A 321 12.97 17.81 11.84
CA GLY A 321 13.44 17.68 10.47
C GLY A 321 13.83 16.26 10.09
N ILE A 322 14.10 16.04 8.79
CA ILE A 322 14.37 14.71 8.23
C ILE A 322 15.59 14.06 8.86
N GLU A 323 16.72 14.79 8.95
CA GLU A 323 17.94 14.27 9.53
C GLU A 323 17.75 13.84 10.99
N ALA A 324 17.08 14.66 11.81
CA ALA A 324 16.80 14.33 13.21
C ALA A 324 15.86 13.11 13.32
N ALA A 325 14.85 13.00 12.47
CA ALA A 325 13.91 11.91 12.51
C ALA A 325 14.54 10.57 12.10
N LEU A 326 15.31 10.56 11.00
CA LEU A 326 15.92 9.34 10.47
C LEU A 326 17.09 8.87 11.31
N SER A 327 17.94 9.78 11.80
CA SER A 327 19.09 9.42 12.65
C SER A 327 18.69 8.95 14.05
N ALA A 328 17.46 9.20 14.48
CA ALA A 328 16.96 8.75 15.78
C ALA A 328 16.57 7.26 15.80
N THR A 329 16.25 6.66 14.66
CA THR A 329 15.91 5.24 14.59
C THR A 329 17.14 4.38 14.32
N THR A 330 17.26 3.29 15.08
CA THR A 330 18.34 2.31 14.91
C THR A 330 17.87 0.98 14.36
N VAL A 331 16.63 0.95 13.83
CA VAL A 331 16.06 -0.26 13.22
C VAL A 331 16.95 -0.69 12.05
N PRO A 332 17.45 -1.94 12.05
CA PRO A 332 18.17 -2.47 10.91
C PRO A 332 17.30 -2.43 9.66
N CYS A 333 17.84 -1.95 8.55
CA CYS A 333 17.02 -1.83 7.35
C CYS A 333 17.84 -1.95 6.06
N ILE A 334 17.12 -2.27 4.99
CA ILE A 334 17.56 -2.18 3.62
C ILE A 334 16.80 -1.04 2.93
N VAL A 335 17.53 -0.19 2.24
CA VAL A 335 16.96 0.85 1.37
C VAL A 335 17.25 0.46 -0.06
N GLY A 336 16.22 0.26 -0.86
CA GLY A 336 16.32 -0.10 -2.27
C GLY A 336 15.70 0.94 -3.19
N GLY A 337 16.34 1.19 -4.32
CA GLY A 337 15.85 2.09 -5.36
C GLY A 337 15.99 1.48 -6.75
N VAL A 338 15.16 1.90 -7.68
CA VAL A 338 15.22 1.47 -9.09
C VAL A 338 16.00 2.50 -9.90
N ASP A 339 17.01 2.06 -10.66
CA ASP A 339 17.94 2.97 -11.36
C ASP A 339 17.27 3.85 -12.43
N SER A 340 16.21 3.36 -13.03
CA SER A 340 15.45 4.09 -14.05
C SER A 340 14.21 4.82 -13.51
N ASP A 341 13.99 4.80 -12.19
CA ASP A 341 12.82 5.45 -11.57
C ASP A 341 12.92 6.97 -11.66
N ARG A 342 12.04 7.58 -12.45
CA ARG A 342 11.93 9.04 -12.57
C ARG A 342 11.00 9.66 -11.51
N LEU A 343 10.08 8.87 -10.93
CA LEU A 343 9.14 9.35 -9.92
C LEU A 343 9.83 9.47 -8.55
N TYR A 344 10.62 8.46 -8.19
CA TYR A 344 11.48 8.43 -6.99
C TYR A 344 12.93 8.18 -7.40
N PRO A 345 13.63 9.19 -7.95
CA PRO A 345 15.00 9.01 -8.44
C PRO A 345 15.95 8.63 -7.30
N LEU A 346 16.99 7.82 -7.63
CA LEU A 346 17.93 7.22 -6.67
C LEU A 346 18.49 8.19 -5.60
N ARG A 347 18.59 9.49 -5.93
CA ARG A 347 19.04 10.49 -4.95
C ARG A 347 18.16 10.56 -3.71
N THR A 348 16.87 10.21 -3.83
CA THR A 348 15.93 10.25 -2.70
C THR A 348 16.07 9.02 -1.80
N GLN A 349 16.43 7.87 -2.35
CA GLN A 349 16.79 6.67 -1.58
C GLN A 349 18.22 6.79 -1.02
N GLN A 350 19.15 7.44 -1.73
CA GLN A 350 20.48 7.69 -1.22
C GLN A 350 20.43 8.57 0.04
N GLU A 351 19.59 9.64 0.05
CA GLU A 351 19.35 10.44 1.25
C GLU A 351 18.89 9.58 2.43
N LEU A 352 17.99 8.62 2.20
CA LEU A 352 17.55 7.69 3.26
C LEU A 352 18.68 6.78 3.74
N ALA A 353 19.43 6.19 2.82
CA ALA A 353 20.54 5.29 3.15
C ALA A 353 21.65 5.99 3.91
N ASP A 354 21.92 7.27 3.60
CA ASP A 354 22.94 8.08 4.27
C ASP A 354 22.53 8.50 5.70
N LEU A 355 21.22 8.67 5.95
CA LEU A 355 20.69 9.19 7.21
C LEU A 355 20.21 8.11 8.19
N LEU A 356 19.94 6.90 7.73
CA LEU A 356 19.45 5.79 8.56
C LEU A 356 20.63 4.99 9.15
N PRO A 357 20.90 5.05 10.48
CA PRO A 357 22.04 4.35 11.08
C PRO A 357 21.99 2.82 10.93
N GLY A 358 20.78 2.25 10.80
CA GLY A 358 20.55 0.82 10.59
C GLY A 358 20.74 0.34 9.15
N CYS A 359 20.99 1.25 8.20
CA CYS A 359 21.18 0.96 6.78
C CYS A 359 22.68 0.85 6.44
N LYS A 360 23.08 -0.14 5.66
CA LYS A 360 24.47 -0.33 5.23
C LYS A 360 24.83 0.38 3.93
N GLY A 361 23.84 0.91 3.23
CA GLY A 361 23.97 1.58 1.93
C GLY A 361 22.72 1.41 1.08
N LEU A 362 22.74 2.05 -0.09
CA LEU A 362 21.66 1.93 -1.07
C LEU A 362 21.84 0.70 -1.93
N GLU A 363 20.81 -0.15 -1.97
CA GLU A 363 20.72 -1.26 -2.91
C GLU A 363 20.00 -0.81 -4.20
N VAL A 364 20.59 -1.12 -5.35
CA VAL A 364 20.07 -0.69 -6.65
C VAL A 364 19.43 -1.84 -7.40
N VAL A 365 18.13 -1.73 -7.67
CA VAL A 365 17.40 -2.62 -8.58
C VAL A 365 17.54 -2.08 -9.99
N HIS A 366 18.20 -2.86 -10.85
CA HIS A 366 18.36 -2.53 -12.27
C HIS A 366 17.09 -2.93 -13.03
N SER A 367 16.40 -1.97 -13.60
CA SER A 367 15.18 -2.18 -14.37
C SER A 367 15.04 -1.17 -15.52
N ARG A 368 14.33 -1.55 -16.56
CA ARG A 368 13.90 -0.64 -17.62
C ARG A 368 12.48 -0.11 -17.40
N ASP A 369 11.78 -0.67 -16.43
CA ASP A 369 10.36 -0.42 -16.18
C ASP A 369 10.09 0.84 -15.36
N GLY A 370 11.13 1.58 -14.94
CA GLY A 370 10.99 2.77 -14.12
C GLY A 370 10.51 2.43 -12.71
N HIS A 371 9.58 3.23 -12.18
CA HIS A 371 9.05 3.04 -10.83
C HIS A 371 8.45 1.65 -10.61
N ASP A 372 7.80 1.07 -11.63
CA ASP A 372 7.21 -0.27 -11.52
C ASP A 372 8.26 -1.39 -11.33
N GLY A 373 9.57 -1.10 -11.48
CA GLY A 373 10.65 -2.06 -11.27
C GLY A 373 10.62 -2.75 -9.91
N PHE A 374 10.16 -2.08 -8.83
CA PHE A 374 10.02 -2.74 -7.53
C PHE A 374 8.89 -3.78 -7.49
N LEU A 375 7.99 -3.79 -8.48
CA LEU A 375 6.93 -4.80 -8.65
C LEU A 375 7.30 -5.87 -9.67
N THR A 376 8.08 -5.52 -10.70
CA THR A 376 8.33 -6.38 -11.85
C THR A 376 9.67 -7.14 -11.78
N GLU A 377 10.66 -6.59 -11.09
CA GLU A 377 11.99 -7.22 -10.92
C GLU A 377 12.01 -8.18 -9.72
N THR A 378 11.19 -9.22 -9.80
CA THR A 378 10.90 -10.15 -8.70
C THR A 378 12.15 -10.84 -8.15
N GLU A 379 13.16 -11.15 -8.98
CA GLU A 379 14.41 -11.74 -8.55
C GLU A 379 15.24 -10.76 -7.70
N SER A 380 15.39 -9.53 -8.16
CA SER A 380 16.19 -8.50 -7.45
C SER A 380 15.51 -8.09 -6.15
N VAL A 381 14.20 -7.84 -6.18
CA VAL A 381 13.41 -7.51 -4.97
C VAL A 381 13.38 -8.69 -4.00
N GLY A 382 13.27 -9.91 -4.51
CA GLY A 382 13.35 -11.13 -3.71
C GLY A 382 14.66 -11.25 -2.93
N LYS A 383 15.80 -10.89 -3.53
CA LYS A 383 17.10 -10.85 -2.82
C LYS A 383 17.08 -9.86 -1.66
N LEU A 384 16.54 -8.65 -1.88
CA LEU A 384 16.43 -7.64 -0.81
C LEU A 384 15.53 -8.12 0.34
N LEU A 385 14.47 -8.85 0.04
CA LEU A 385 13.62 -9.47 1.07
C LEU A 385 14.38 -10.54 1.86
N VAL A 386 15.11 -11.44 1.19
CA VAL A 386 15.94 -12.45 1.87
C VAL A 386 16.97 -11.77 2.79
N GLU A 387 17.66 -10.75 2.32
CA GLU A 387 18.63 -9.99 3.12
C GLU A 387 17.95 -9.28 4.31
N THR A 388 16.74 -8.75 4.13
CA THR A 388 15.96 -8.17 5.24
C THR A 388 15.64 -9.23 6.30
N MET A 389 15.26 -10.43 5.89
CA MET A 389 14.99 -11.53 6.82
C MET A 389 16.26 -12.06 7.49
N GLU A 390 17.43 -11.91 6.85
CA GLU A 390 18.73 -12.18 7.49
C GLU A 390 19.07 -11.17 8.58
N LEU A 391 18.69 -9.88 8.42
CA LEU A 391 18.83 -8.88 9.49
C LEU A 391 18.02 -9.30 10.73
N VAL A 392 16.78 -9.78 10.54
CA VAL A 392 15.94 -10.30 11.64
C VAL A 392 16.62 -11.47 12.34
N ARG A 393 17.10 -12.46 11.60
CA ARG A 393 17.80 -13.65 12.17
C ARG A 393 19.06 -13.24 12.95
N SER A 394 19.84 -12.32 12.38
CA SER A 394 21.06 -11.82 13.02
C SER A 394 20.76 -11.07 14.32
N ALA A 395 19.73 -10.23 14.35
CA ALA A 395 19.30 -9.52 15.55
C ALA A 395 18.90 -10.49 16.69
N ARG A 396 18.24 -11.61 16.36
CA ARG A 396 17.80 -12.62 17.33
C ARG A 396 18.93 -13.49 17.85
N THR A 397 19.96 -13.75 17.04
CA THR A 397 21.12 -14.58 17.44
C THR A 397 22.23 -13.79 18.12
N GLY A 398 22.14 -12.47 18.16
CA GLY A 398 23.13 -11.61 18.81
C GLY A 398 24.46 -11.50 18.06
N HIS A 399 24.47 -11.74 16.77
CA HIS A 399 25.65 -11.70 15.90
C HIS A 399 25.57 -10.54 14.92
#